data_e51c77f2232c4b415699d2245fbeeacf
#
_entry.id   e51c77f2232c4b415699d2245fbeeacf
#
_cell.length_a   1.000
_cell.length_b   1.000
_cell.length_c   1.000
_cell.angle_alpha   90.00
_cell.angle_beta   90.00
_cell.angle_gamma   90.00
#
_symmetry.space_group_name_H-M   'P 1'
#
loop_
_entity.id
_entity.type
_entity.pdbx_description
1 polymer ?
#
loop_
_entity_poly.entity_id
_entity_poly.type
_entity_poly.pdbx_seq_one_letter_code
_entity_poly.pdbx_strand_id
1 'polypeptide(L)'
;MLISRELFLAAAALQFLALVAAEDLKEQVWSVFAYTLHGDSIPNALPRPRALTPYGASELYAAGSAFRGRYVAIHSEGSGVGTRIPSLSPYALEAEEISVLSSTDQPAVASAQAFMQGLYPPLDQVYDGNFYDPSFVLANGSLSRAPLNGYQYPQVITVSSADPQSIIVDGQFECTLHEVADMEYKFSPEVQDLTQESEDFYGRLYRQSLSGVYDLSSANYANAFYISEFLEYELLHNKSLLHHLTRDDIERARWYADHYMYATNGNLSSSELSVSNDIRTIAGRTLASHVLEAFDANIQYRGANNKMSLVFGGSEPAVALASLMQLASSSQENFYSSPDLGASLVFELFSLEAEAVPAYPDQSQLYVRFLLRNGTGTSAEFRSYPLFGHGPSNDAIPYSEFHAQMERFSLGSTEQWCLECGSSAVFCSGVMARATNTSASNNRLSPAIAGVIGAVVTIVALALAAILFFLVRGFRMRRMHRSSAGGFKGNSKMASDADLTAKDPTHEDVKSAESPDDERFGVGGAVVCGHERTGSWEMRSTLAGNRTAASPFEDEHVDTWNTHSVLKPVQAREHV
;
A
#
# COMPACT_ATOMS: atom_id res chain seq x y z
N MET A 1 57.59 -46.44 -9.61
CA MET A 1 57.82 -44.97 -9.49
C MET A 1 57.41 -44.18 -10.73
N LEU A 2 57.05 -44.80 -11.86
CA LEU A 2 56.55 -44.16 -13.10
C LEU A 2 55.05 -43.94 -13.08
N ILE A 3 54.24 -44.78 -12.41
CA ILE A 3 52.76 -44.68 -12.41
C ILE A 3 52.24 -43.50 -11.58
N SER A 4 52.99 -43.04 -10.59
CA SER A 4 52.58 -41.88 -9.74
C SER A 4 52.75 -40.53 -10.46
N ARG A 5 53.62 -40.46 -11.46
CA ARG A 5 53.87 -39.19 -12.19
C ARG A 5 52.84 -38.91 -13.26
N GLU A 6 52.30 -39.93 -13.89
CA GLU A 6 51.22 -39.84 -14.88
C GLU A 6 49.89 -39.46 -14.21
N LEU A 7 49.61 -39.97 -13.02
CA LEU A 7 48.41 -39.61 -12.24
C LEU A 7 48.46 -38.18 -11.71
N PHE A 8 49.65 -37.68 -11.35
CA PHE A 8 49.83 -36.28 -10.92
C PHE A 8 49.67 -35.31 -12.09
N LEU A 9 50.18 -35.67 -13.28
CA LEU A 9 50.02 -34.87 -14.50
C LEU A 9 48.60 -34.89 -15.01
N ALA A 10 47.88 -35.99 -14.91
CA ALA A 10 46.47 -36.07 -15.27
C ALA A 10 45.57 -35.27 -14.28
N ALA A 11 45.87 -35.32 -12.97
CA ALA A 11 45.12 -34.51 -11.97
C ALA A 11 45.42 -33.01 -12.15
N ALA A 12 46.67 -32.63 -12.44
CA ALA A 12 47.03 -31.25 -12.71
C ALA A 12 46.41 -30.73 -14.03
N ALA A 13 46.34 -31.58 -15.08
CA ALA A 13 45.67 -31.24 -16.31
C ALA A 13 44.14 -31.12 -16.14
N LEU A 14 43.51 -31.95 -15.32
CA LEU A 14 42.08 -31.80 -14.97
C LEU A 14 41.81 -30.53 -14.16
N GLN A 15 42.73 -30.19 -13.20
CA GLN A 15 42.59 -28.92 -12.48
C GLN A 15 42.85 -27.70 -13.38
N PHE A 16 43.76 -27.80 -14.33
CA PHE A 16 43.99 -26.75 -15.34
C PHE A 16 42.83 -26.61 -16.30
N LEU A 17 42.21 -27.73 -16.75
CA LEU A 17 40.99 -27.67 -17.57
C LEU A 17 39.80 -27.11 -16.78
N ALA A 18 39.69 -27.38 -15.48
CA ALA A 18 38.66 -26.78 -14.62
C ALA A 18 38.92 -25.27 -14.38
N LEU A 19 40.17 -24.81 -14.43
CA LEU A 19 40.47 -23.38 -14.31
C LEU A 19 40.28 -22.59 -15.62
N VAL A 20 40.31 -23.26 -16.77
CA VAL A 20 40.14 -22.61 -18.08
C VAL A 20 38.66 -22.51 -18.50
N ALA A 21 37.77 -23.19 -17.80
CA ALA A 21 36.32 -23.17 -18.05
C ALA A 21 35.53 -22.36 -17.00
N ALA A 22 36.16 -21.44 -16.28
CA ALA A 22 35.41 -20.38 -15.63
C ALA A 22 35.11 -19.32 -16.71
N GLU A 23 34.19 -19.63 -17.60
CA GLU A 23 33.52 -18.59 -18.38
C GLU A 23 32.99 -17.57 -17.36
N ASP A 24 33.29 -16.29 -17.57
CA ASP A 24 32.75 -15.20 -16.75
C ASP A 24 31.21 -15.16 -16.99
N LEU A 25 30.49 -16.00 -16.25
CA LEU A 25 29.03 -15.99 -16.28
C LEU A 25 28.53 -14.62 -15.81
N LYS A 26 27.69 -14.00 -16.62
CA LYS A 26 27.06 -12.71 -16.32
C LYS A 26 25.62 -12.94 -15.87
N GLU A 27 25.21 -12.19 -14.88
CA GLU A 27 23.83 -12.16 -14.45
C GLU A 27 22.99 -11.44 -15.51
N GLN A 28 21.87 -12.06 -15.91
CA GLN A 28 20.90 -11.47 -16.80
C GLN A 28 19.53 -11.45 -16.11
N VAL A 29 19.04 -10.25 -15.77
CA VAL A 29 17.69 -10.07 -15.22
C VAL A 29 16.67 -10.13 -16.34
N TRP A 30 15.61 -10.92 -16.13
CA TRP A 30 14.50 -11.12 -17.06
C TRP A 30 13.22 -10.41 -16.62
N SER A 31 12.98 -10.37 -15.31
CA SER A 31 11.82 -9.70 -14.73
C SER A 31 12.14 -9.12 -13.36
N VAL A 32 11.45 -8.04 -13.03
CA VAL A 32 11.51 -7.38 -11.72
C VAL A 32 10.09 -7.21 -11.19
N PHE A 33 9.89 -7.64 -9.97
CA PHE A 33 8.74 -7.25 -9.18
C PHE A 33 9.18 -6.28 -8.08
N ALA A 34 8.46 -5.17 -7.90
CA ALA A 34 8.76 -4.23 -6.83
C ALA A 34 7.48 -3.77 -6.12
N TYR A 35 7.47 -3.90 -4.79
CA TYR A 35 6.49 -3.24 -3.92
C TYR A 35 7.14 -2.00 -3.32
N THR A 36 6.59 -0.83 -3.61
CA THR A 36 7.15 0.47 -3.22
C THR A 36 6.18 1.21 -2.31
N LEU A 37 6.68 1.66 -1.15
CA LEU A 37 5.92 2.48 -0.22
C LEU A 37 5.71 3.88 -0.81
N HIS A 38 4.57 4.50 -0.47
CA HIS A 38 4.35 5.90 -0.83
C HIS A 38 5.41 6.82 -0.19
N GLY A 39 5.64 7.99 -0.78
CA GLY A 39 6.54 9.01 -0.26
C GLY A 39 5.95 9.85 0.86
N ASP A 40 6.70 10.85 1.29
CA ASP A 40 6.22 11.81 2.27
C ASP A 40 4.86 12.39 1.90
N SER A 41 3.94 12.38 2.83
CA SER A 41 2.54 12.75 2.61
C SER A 41 1.93 13.44 3.83
N ILE A 42 0.85 14.20 3.61
CA ILE A 42 0.11 14.85 4.70
C ILE A 42 -0.51 13.76 5.56
N PRO A 43 -0.18 13.66 6.86
CA PRO A 43 -0.70 12.63 7.75
C PRO A 43 -2.19 12.84 8.06
N ASN A 44 -2.88 11.72 8.35
CA ASN A 44 -4.31 11.73 8.67
C ASN A 44 -4.66 12.54 9.93
N ALA A 45 -3.70 12.77 10.81
CA ALA A 45 -3.89 13.57 12.02
C ALA A 45 -4.17 15.06 11.74
N LEU A 46 -3.79 15.55 10.57
CA LEU A 46 -4.00 16.95 10.20
C LEU A 46 -5.38 17.17 9.55
N PRO A 47 -6.05 18.31 9.80
CA PRO A 47 -7.34 18.65 9.20
C PRO A 47 -7.18 19.10 7.72
N ARG A 48 -6.54 18.28 6.93
CA ARG A 48 -6.29 18.48 5.49
C ARG A 48 -6.52 17.17 4.77
N PRO A 49 -6.88 17.19 3.48
CA PRO A 49 -6.89 15.98 2.68
C PRO A 49 -5.50 15.33 2.66
N ARG A 50 -5.45 14.03 2.86
CA ARG A 50 -4.23 13.24 2.71
C ARG A 50 -3.74 13.37 1.26
N ALA A 51 -2.50 13.74 1.06
CA ALA A 51 -1.90 13.93 -0.25
C ALA A 51 -0.38 13.81 -0.18
N LEU A 52 0.21 13.27 -1.24
CA LEU A 52 1.67 13.25 -1.43
C LEU A 52 2.19 14.70 -1.46
N THR A 53 3.26 14.95 -0.71
CA THR A 53 3.89 16.27 -0.76
C THR A 53 4.79 16.45 -1.98
N PRO A 54 5.16 17.68 -2.36
CA PRO A 54 6.16 17.89 -3.40
C PRO A 54 7.51 17.25 -3.07
N TYR A 55 7.86 17.15 -1.78
CA TYR A 55 9.06 16.47 -1.31
C TYR A 55 8.95 14.98 -1.59
N GLY A 56 7.86 14.32 -1.16
CA GLY A 56 7.59 12.91 -1.43
C GLY A 56 7.57 12.60 -2.94
N ALA A 57 7.01 13.50 -3.77
CA ALA A 57 7.06 13.35 -5.22
C ALA A 57 8.50 13.37 -5.76
N SER A 58 9.36 14.24 -5.23
CA SER A 58 10.78 14.29 -5.60
C SER A 58 11.54 13.03 -5.17
N GLU A 59 11.19 12.50 -4.00
CA GLU A 59 11.73 11.24 -3.51
C GLU A 59 11.39 10.07 -4.45
N LEU A 60 10.12 9.92 -4.81
CA LEU A 60 9.70 8.84 -5.71
C LEU A 60 10.25 9.00 -7.13
N TYR A 61 10.41 10.23 -7.61
CA TYR A 61 11.12 10.48 -8.85
C TYR A 61 12.58 9.98 -8.78
N ALA A 62 13.28 10.24 -7.68
CA ALA A 62 14.64 9.75 -7.46
C ALA A 62 14.68 8.21 -7.36
N ALA A 63 13.69 7.59 -6.71
CA ALA A 63 13.56 6.14 -6.68
C ALA A 63 13.37 5.55 -8.09
N GLY A 64 12.44 6.09 -8.88
CA GLY A 64 12.24 5.70 -10.27
C GLY A 64 13.49 5.86 -11.14
N SER A 65 14.24 6.96 -10.93
CA SER A 65 15.51 7.19 -11.61
C SER A 65 16.58 6.15 -11.26
N ALA A 66 16.62 5.67 -10.00
CA ALA A 66 17.50 4.58 -9.61
C ALA A 66 17.14 3.25 -10.28
N PHE A 67 15.82 2.95 -10.38
CA PHE A 67 15.35 1.78 -11.15
C PHE A 67 15.68 1.90 -12.64
N ARG A 68 15.52 3.09 -13.22
CA ARG A 68 15.96 3.35 -14.60
C ARG A 68 17.44 3.04 -14.78
N GLY A 69 18.28 3.56 -13.87
CA GLY A 69 19.72 3.31 -13.91
C GLY A 69 20.07 1.84 -13.83
N ARG A 70 19.33 1.04 -13.07
CA ARG A 70 19.61 -0.38 -12.91
C ARG A 70 19.06 -1.26 -14.02
N TYR A 71 17.81 -1.03 -14.48
CA TYR A 71 17.08 -1.99 -15.31
C TYR A 71 16.79 -1.53 -16.74
N VAL A 72 16.82 -0.24 -17.01
CA VAL A 72 16.34 0.35 -18.28
C VAL A 72 17.45 0.99 -19.09
N ALA A 73 18.29 1.81 -18.46
CA ALA A 73 19.27 2.63 -19.14
C ALA A 73 20.33 1.80 -19.84
N ILE A 74 20.77 2.29 -21.02
CA ILE A 74 21.93 1.74 -21.72
C ILE A 74 23.18 2.32 -21.06
N HIS A 75 24.02 1.46 -20.50
CA HIS A 75 25.30 1.86 -19.94
C HIS A 75 26.41 1.62 -20.97
N SER A 76 27.40 2.50 -21.01
CA SER A 76 28.62 2.26 -21.80
C SER A 76 29.36 1.04 -21.21
N GLU A 77 29.93 0.23 -22.09
CA GLU A 77 30.72 -0.92 -21.66
C GLU A 77 31.78 -0.51 -20.64
N GLY A 78 31.77 -1.15 -19.46
CA GLY A 78 32.72 -0.90 -18.38
C GLY A 78 32.18 -0.15 -17.15
N SER A 79 30.96 0.35 -17.15
CA SER A 79 30.40 1.04 -15.97
C SER A 79 29.89 0.10 -14.87
N GLY A 80 29.97 -1.20 -15.01
CA GLY A 80 29.81 -2.22 -13.95
C GLY A 80 28.51 -2.21 -13.13
N VAL A 81 27.60 -1.31 -13.44
CA VAL A 81 26.41 -1.05 -12.61
C VAL A 81 25.17 -1.15 -13.50
N GLY A 82 24.46 -2.23 -13.35
CA GLY A 82 23.12 -2.36 -13.90
C GLY A 82 22.91 -3.64 -14.72
N THR A 83 21.97 -4.40 -14.28
CA THR A 83 21.47 -5.59 -14.97
C THR A 83 20.26 -5.18 -15.80
N ARG A 84 20.51 -4.57 -16.95
CA ARG A 84 19.44 -4.13 -17.86
C ARG A 84 18.60 -5.32 -18.31
N ILE A 85 17.28 -5.17 -18.26
CA ILE A 85 16.34 -6.19 -18.77
C ILE A 85 16.39 -6.19 -20.31
N PRO A 86 16.57 -7.36 -20.95
CA PRO A 86 16.63 -7.47 -22.40
C PRO A 86 15.35 -6.97 -23.05
N SER A 87 15.49 -6.29 -24.16
CA SER A 87 14.37 -5.80 -24.98
C SER A 87 13.43 -4.81 -24.28
N LEU A 88 13.73 -4.38 -23.05
CA LEU A 88 13.01 -3.27 -22.44
C LEU A 88 13.43 -1.97 -23.11
N SER A 89 12.45 -1.20 -23.60
CA SER A 89 12.73 0.06 -24.30
C SER A 89 13.44 1.05 -23.40
N PRO A 90 14.60 1.59 -23.78
CA PRO A 90 15.31 2.59 -22.97
C PRO A 90 14.75 4.01 -23.14
N TYR A 91 13.90 4.24 -24.14
CA TYR A 91 13.40 5.56 -24.50
C TYR A 91 11.89 5.70 -24.24
N ALA A 92 11.09 4.84 -24.86
CA ALA A 92 9.64 4.90 -24.81
C ALA A 92 9.07 3.88 -23.81
N LEU A 93 8.05 4.32 -23.09
CA LEU A 93 7.28 3.46 -22.21
C LEU A 93 6.34 2.56 -23.03
N GLU A 94 6.51 1.25 -22.92
CA GLU A 94 5.65 0.25 -23.53
C GLU A 94 4.73 -0.34 -22.45
N ALA A 95 3.43 -0.10 -22.59
CA ALA A 95 2.45 -0.48 -21.57
C ALA A 95 2.33 -2.00 -21.35
N GLU A 96 2.67 -2.82 -22.34
CA GLU A 96 2.64 -4.28 -22.24
C GLU A 96 3.83 -4.86 -21.47
N GLU A 97 4.92 -4.09 -21.37
CA GLU A 97 6.15 -4.53 -20.70
C GLU A 97 6.14 -4.23 -19.20
N ILE A 98 5.40 -3.20 -18.79
CA ILE A 98 5.40 -2.66 -17.42
C ILE A 98 3.98 -2.58 -16.87
N SER A 99 3.72 -3.33 -15.82
CA SER A 99 2.48 -3.23 -15.04
C SER A 99 2.68 -2.32 -13.85
N VAL A 100 1.76 -1.37 -13.64
CA VAL A 100 1.78 -0.47 -12.48
C VAL A 100 0.44 -0.53 -11.78
N LEU A 101 0.44 -1.00 -10.53
CA LEU A 101 -0.73 -1.17 -9.69
C LEU A 101 -0.61 -0.30 -8.43
N SER A 102 -1.70 0.31 -8.01
CA SER A 102 -1.75 1.13 -6.79
C SER A 102 -3.12 1.02 -6.12
N SER A 103 -3.17 1.21 -4.80
CA SER A 103 -4.45 1.52 -4.15
C SER A 103 -5.00 2.86 -4.63
N THR A 104 -6.27 3.16 -4.33
CA THR A 104 -6.85 4.47 -4.64
C THR A 104 -6.41 5.57 -3.68
N ASP A 105 -5.58 5.28 -2.68
CA ASP A 105 -5.05 6.29 -1.77
C ASP A 105 -4.19 7.29 -2.54
N GLN A 106 -4.49 8.58 -2.37
CA GLN A 106 -3.86 9.64 -3.16
C GLN A 106 -2.33 9.63 -3.06
N PRO A 107 -1.69 9.47 -1.87
CA PRO A 107 -0.24 9.33 -1.78
C PRO A 107 0.33 8.18 -2.60
N ALA A 108 -0.34 7.02 -2.60
CA ALA A 108 0.13 5.84 -3.35
C ALA A 108 0.06 6.06 -4.86
N VAL A 109 -1.09 6.56 -5.36
CA VAL A 109 -1.27 6.87 -6.80
C VAL A 109 -0.28 7.92 -7.27
N ALA A 110 -0.15 9.02 -6.52
CA ALA A 110 0.77 10.09 -6.88
C ALA A 110 2.24 9.65 -6.80
N SER A 111 2.56 8.75 -5.85
CA SER A 111 3.87 8.11 -5.75
C SER A 111 4.19 7.27 -6.98
N ALA A 112 3.24 6.46 -7.44
CA ALA A 112 3.38 5.68 -8.67
C ALA A 112 3.65 6.60 -9.87
N GLN A 113 2.90 7.69 -9.99
CA GLN A 113 3.09 8.66 -11.08
C GLN A 113 4.46 9.34 -11.03
N ALA A 114 4.91 9.77 -9.84
CA ALA A 114 6.21 10.40 -9.65
C ALA A 114 7.37 9.43 -9.92
N PHE A 115 7.25 8.19 -9.45
CA PHE A 115 8.20 7.13 -9.72
C PHE A 115 8.34 6.87 -11.23
N MET A 116 7.21 6.75 -11.93
CA MET A 116 7.21 6.52 -13.37
C MET A 116 7.83 7.67 -14.16
N GLN A 117 7.75 8.91 -13.68
CA GLN A 117 8.48 10.05 -14.28
C GLN A 117 10.00 9.90 -14.14
N GLY A 118 10.47 9.28 -13.04
CA GLY A 118 11.88 8.97 -12.86
C GLY A 118 12.34 7.78 -13.69
N LEU A 119 11.49 6.76 -13.81
CA LEU A 119 11.76 5.55 -14.59
C LEU A 119 11.74 5.83 -16.10
N TYR A 120 10.73 6.55 -16.57
CA TYR A 120 10.57 7.01 -17.95
C TYR A 120 10.37 8.53 -17.98
N PRO A 121 11.47 9.31 -17.90
CA PRO A 121 11.38 10.76 -17.92
C PRO A 121 10.88 11.25 -19.27
N PRO A 122 10.50 12.54 -19.40
CA PRO A 122 10.09 13.13 -20.66
C PRO A 122 11.04 12.80 -21.79
N LEU A 123 10.50 12.47 -22.96
CA LEU A 123 11.26 11.90 -24.07
C LEU A 123 12.42 12.79 -24.51
N ASP A 124 12.25 14.11 -24.47
CA ASP A 124 13.30 15.08 -24.81
C ASP A 124 14.55 14.99 -23.91
N GLN A 125 14.44 14.41 -22.72
CA GLN A 125 15.57 14.24 -21.80
C GLN A 125 16.39 12.98 -22.09
N VAL A 126 15.79 11.99 -22.73
CA VAL A 126 16.42 10.67 -22.96
C VAL A 126 16.65 10.36 -24.45
N TYR A 127 16.09 11.19 -25.33
CA TYR A 127 16.16 10.97 -26.77
C TYR A 127 17.55 11.33 -27.32
N ASP A 128 18.22 10.38 -27.93
CA ASP A 128 19.56 10.53 -28.52
C ASP A 128 19.55 10.70 -30.05
N GLY A 129 18.38 10.87 -30.66
CA GLY A 129 18.21 11.02 -32.10
C GLY A 129 18.02 9.71 -32.87
N ASN A 130 18.20 8.55 -32.22
CA ASN A 130 18.12 7.24 -32.86
C ASN A 130 16.77 6.54 -32.72
N PHE A 131 15.93 7.01 -31.80
CA PHE A 131 14.59 6.48 -31.60
C PHE A 131 13.62 7.07 -32.63
N TYR A 132 12.99 6.22 -33.40
CA TYR A 132 11.97 6.59 -34.39
C TYR A 132 10.65 5.88 -34.06
N ASP A 133 9.63 6.68 -33.77
CA ASP A 133 8.28 6.21 -33.67
C ASP A 133 7.40 6.96 -34.69
N PRO A 134 6.73 6.24 -35.61
CA PRO A 134 5.86 6.86 -36.62
C PRO A 134 4.74 7.73 -36.01
N SER A 135 4.32 7.49 -34.78
CA SER A 135 3.26 8.27 -34.11
C SER A 135 3.65 9.74 -33.85
N PHE A 136 4.96 10.04 -33.82
CA PHE A 136 5.43 11.43 -33.68
C PHE A 136 5.44 12.22 -34.98
N VAL A 137 5.23 11.55 -36.12
CA VAL A 137 5.28 12.20 -37.45
C VAL A 137 3.86 12.40 -37.97
N LEU A 138 3.44 13.66 -38.14
CA LEU A 138 2.15 13.97 -38.76
C LEU A 138 2.22 13.80 -40.28
N ALA A 139 1.07 13.66 -40.92
CA ALA A 139 0.96 13.45 -42.38
C ALA A 139 1.64 14.55 -43.23
N ASN A 140 1.80 15.76 -42.69
CA ASN A 140 2.49 16.88 -43.31
C ASN A 140 4.03 16.86 -43.11
N GLY A 141 4.55 15.82 -42.45
CA GLY A 141 5.96 15.66 -42.14
C GLY A 141 6.44 16.44 -40.90
N SER A 142 5.56 17.16 -40.21
CA SER A 142 5.93 17.83 -38.95
C SER A 142 5.99 16.84 -37.80
N LEU A 143 6.90 17.08 -36.83
CA LEU A 143 6.97 16.33 -35.59
C LEU A 143 5.97 16.86 -34.57
N SER A 144 5.15 15.97 -34.01
CA SER A 144 4.27 16.24 -32.90
C SER A 144 4.86 15.59 -31.64
N ARG A 145 4.94 16.33 -30.56
CA ARG A 145 5.44 15.84 -29.27
C ARG A 145 4.36 16.02 -28.21
N ALA A 146 4.33 15.10 -27.26
CA ALA A 146 3.47 15.24 -26.09
C ALA A 146 3.82 16.52 -25.31
N PRO A 147 2.85 17.15 -24.60
CA PRO A 147 3.13 18.27 -23.70
C PRO A 147 4.23 17.96 -22.69
N LEU A 148 4.74 18.98 -21.99
CA LEU A 148 5.79 18.86 -20.96
C LEU A 148 7.05 18.15 -21.50
N ASN A 149 7.53 18.60 -22.66
CA ASN A 149 8.76 18.10 -23.30
C ASN A 149 8.73 16.59 -23.63
N GLY A 150 7.58 16.10 -24.07
CA GLY A 150 7.41 14.70 -24.40
C GLY A 150 7.14 13.83 -23.18
N TYR A 151 6.34 14.31 -22.23
CA TYR A 151 5.91 13.52 -21.07
C TYR A 151 5.30 12.19 -21.51
N GLN A 152 5.72 11.12 -20.87
CA GLN A 152 5.25 9.77 -21.14
C GLN A 152 4.12 9.43 -20.15
N TYR A 153 3.01 8.92 -20.66
CA TYR A 153 1.77 8.69 -19.88
C TYR A 153 1.70 7.23 -19.42
N PRO A 154 2.18 6.90 -18.21
CA PRO A 154 2.07 5.54 -17.69
C PRO A 154 0.61 5.17 -17.41
N GLN A 155 0.26 3.92 -17.69
CA GLN A 155 -1.00 3.37 -17.24
C GLN A 155 -0.84 2.91 -15.78
N VAL A 156 -1.37 3.70 -14.84
CA VAL A 156 -1.44 3.32 -13.44
C VAL A 156 -2.83 2.73 -13.18
N ILE A 157 -2.90 1.43 -12.93
CA ILE A 157 -4.13 0.75 -12.54
C ILE A 157 -4.36 1.04 -11.06
N THR A 158 -5.52 1.58 -10.73
CA THR A 158 -5.89 1.87 -9.34
C THR A 158 -7.05 0.99 -8.92
N VAL A 159 -6.92 0.35 -7.75
CA VAL A 159 -7.93 -0.54 -7.21
C VAL A 159 -8.54 0.02 -5.93
N SER A 160 -9.85 0.08 -5.89
CA SER A 160 -10.61 0.50 -4.70
C SER A 160 -10.97 -0.71 -3.85
N SER A 161 -11.39 -0.50 -2.61
CA SER A 161 -11.85 -1.56 -1.71
C SER A 161 -13.05 -2.36 -2.26
N ALA A 162 -13.77 -1.84 -3.24
CA ALA A 162 -14.85 -2.56 -3.91
C ALA A 162 -14.35 -3.49 -5.04
N ASP A 163 -13.08 -3.41 -5.43
CA ASP A 163 -12.47 -4.22 -6.46
C ASP A 163 -11.82 -5.47 -5.84
N PRO A 164 -12.07 -6.69 -6.35
CA PRO A 164 -11.38 -7.89 -5.87
C PRO A 164 -9.85 -7.81 -5.90
N GLN A 165 -9.27 -7.03 -6.80
CA GLN A 165 -7.82 -6.86 -6.89
C GLN A 165 -7.24 -5.98 -5.76
N SER A 166 -8.09 -5.30 -4.97
CA SER A 166 -7.63 -4.50 -3.83
C SER A 166 -6.85 -5.32 -2.80
N ILE A 167 -7.13 -6.63 -2.68
CA ILE A 167 -6.42 -7.52 -1.76
C ILE A 167 -4.92 -7.63 -2.06
N ILE A 168 -4.49 -7.30 -3.28
CA ILE A 168 -3.08 -7.34 -3.69
C ILE A 168 -2.29 -6.20 -3.01
N VAL A 169 -2.88 -5.03 -2.91
CA VAL A 169 -2.23 -3.81 -2.40
C VAL A 169 -2.53 -3.54 -0.93
N ASP A 170 -3.71 -3.95 -0.46
CA ASP A 170 -4.23 -3.69 0.89
C ASP A 170 -4.99 -4.91 1.42
N GLY A 171 -4.36 -6.11 1.41
CA GLY A 171 -5.02 -7.36 1.77
C GLY A 171 -5.52 -7.45 3.23
N GLN A 172 -5.07 -6.55 4.10
CA GLN A 172 -5.56 -6.38 5.48
C GLN A 172 -6.85 -5.56 5.55
N PHE A 173 -7.12 -4.72 4.53
CA PHE A 173 -8.26 -3.82 4.54
C PHE A 173 -9.57 -4.58 4.30
N GLU A 174 -10.64 -4.24 5.06
CA GLU A 174 -11.92 -4.98 5.07
C GLU A 174 -11.79 -6.48 5.42
N CYS A 175 -10.67 -6.91 6.00
CA CYS A 175 -10.49 -8.25 6.55
C CYS A 175 -10.95 -8.26 8.01
N THR A 176 -12.20 -8.70 8.26
CA THR A 176 -12.82 -8.64 9.59
C THR A 176 -12.00 -9.37 10.67
N LEU A 177 -11.41 -10.52 10.34
CA LEU A 177 -10.60 -11.26 11.31
C LEU A 177 -9.25 -10.59 11.58
N HIS A 178 -8.69 -9.86 10.62
CA HIS A 178 -7.51 -9.02 10.87
C HIS A 178 -7.85 -7.86 11.81
N GLU A 179 -8.99 -7.18 11.60
CA GLU A 179 -9.46 -6.14 12.52
C GLU A 179 -9.69 -6.66 13.93
N VAL A 180 -10.21 -7.89 14.06
CA VAL A 180 -10.36 -8.56 15.36
C VAL A 180 -9.01 -8.81 16.00
N ALA A 181 -8.03 -9.31 15.26
CA ALA A 181 -6.68 -9.55 15.77
C ALA A 181 -5.99 -8.25 16.22
N ASP A 182 -6.19 -7.16 15.48
CA ASP A 182 -5.72 -5.82 15.86
C ASP A 182 -6.36 -5.32 17.17
N MET A 183 -7.66 -5.51 17.29
CA MET A 183 -8.36 -5.15 18.53
C MET A 183 -7.91 -6.00 19.72
N GLU A 184 -7.71 -7.31 19.54
CA GLU A 184 -7.19 -8.19 20.58
C GLU A 184 -5.80 -7.74 21.04
N TYR A 185 -4.91 -7.41 20.10
CA TYR A 185 -3.59 -6.86 20.44
C TYR A 185 -3.72 -5.54 21.20
N LYS A 186 -4.55 -4.60 20.72
CA LYS A 186 -4.76 -3.30 21.34
C LYS A 186 -5.22 -3.37 22.80
N PHE A 187 -5.93 -4.42 23.17
CA PHE A 187 -6.40 -4.66 24.54
C PHE A 187 -5.53 -5.67 25.31
N SER A 188 -4.44 -6.15 24.72
CA SER A 188 -3.54 -7.12 25.35
C SER A 188 -2.81 -6.56 26.57
N PRO A 189 -2.33 -7.42 27.49
CA PRO A 189 -1.46 -7.00 28.59
C PRO A 189 -0.19 -6.29 28.10
N GLU A 190 0.40 -6.74 27.00
CA GLU A 190 1.59 -6.14 26.40
C GLU A 190 1.36 -4.66 26.06
N VAL A 191 0.25 -4.33 25.40
CA VAL A 191 -0.09 -2.92 25.07
C VAL A 191 -0.36 -2.11 26.33
N GLN A 192 -0.95 -2.70 27.37
CA GLN A 192 -1.18 -2.03 28.64
C GLN A 192 0.14 -1.69 29.34
N ASP A 193 1.08 -2.66 29.37
CA ASP A 193 2.41 -2.49 29.97
C ASP A 193 3.22 -1.44 29.20
N LEU A 194 3.26 -1.52 27.86
CA LEU A 194 3.94 -0.54 27.01
C LEU A 194 3.31 0.86 27.09
N THR A 195 2.00 0.94 27.25
CA THR A 195 1.31 2.22 27.45
C THR A 195 1.72 2.86 28.77
N GLN A 196 1.82 2.06 29.83
CA GLN A 196 2.29 2.52 31.13
C GLN A 196 3.77 2.92 31.10
N GLU A 197 4.62 2.11 30.50
CA GLU A 197 6.06 2.39 30.36
C GLU A 197 6.33 3.66 29.57
N SER A 198 5.53 3.91 28.52
CA SER A 198 5.69 5.05 27.63
C SER A 198 4.93 6.32 28.05
N GLU A 199 4.19 6.30 29.17
CA GLU A 199 3.33 7.41 29.61
C GLU A 199 4.10 8.73 29.75
N ASP A 200 5.25 8.72 30.43
CA ASP A 200 6.09 9.90 30.61
C ASP A 200 6.63 10.43 29.28
N PHE A 201 6.97 9.55 28.36
CA PHE A 201 7.46 9.91 27.04
C PHE A 201 6.36 10.60 26.22
N TYR A 202 5.20 9.97 26.06
CA TYR A 202 4.08 10.55 25.29
C TYR A 202 3.49 11.79 25.98
N GLY A 203 3.45 11.82 27.32
CA GLY A 203 3.04 13.01 28.06
C GLY A 203 3.98 14.22 27.86
N ARG A 204 5.27 13.97 27.66
CA ARG A 204 6.23 15.01 27.28
C ARG A 204 6.02 15.46 25.83
N LEU A 205 5.93 14.52 24.89
CA LEU A 205 5.66 14.82 23.48
C LEU A 205 4.35 15.57 23.28
N TYR A 206 3.31 15.22 24.05
CA TYR A 206 2.03 15.93 24.01
C TYR A 206 2.20 17.43 24.29
N ARG A 207 2.95 17.76 25.34
CA ARG A 207 3.18 19.17 25.70
C ARG A 207 4.06 19.90 24.69
N GLN A 208 4.95 19.22 24.01
CA GLN A 208 5.92 19.81 23.09
C GLN A 208 5.37 19.98 21.66
N SER A 209 4.59 19.02 21.16
CA SER A 209 4.27 18.95 19.73
C SER A 209 2.89 18.38 19.37
N LEU A 210 2.25 17.56 20.24
CA LEU A 210 1.01 16.89 19.87
C LEU A 210 -0.24 17.65 20.31
N SER A 211 -0.11 18.61 21.25
CA SER A 211 -1.26 19.39 21.74
C SER A 211 -1.89 20.21 20.62
N GLY A 212 -3.22 20.09 20.45
CA GLY A 212 -3.95 20.75 19.36
C GLY A 212 -4.18 19.85 18.13
N VAL A 213 -3.50 18.71 18.06
CA VAL A 213 -3.74 17.68 17.01
C VAL A 213 -4.30 16.40 17.64
N TYR A 214 -3.73 16.00 18.75
CA TYR A 214 -4.19 14.84 19.52
C TYR A 214 -4.78 15.27 20.86
N ASP A 215 -5.72 14.48 21.38
CA ASP A 215 -6.12 14.56 22.78
C ASP A 215 -5.06 13.89 23.66
N LEU A 216 -4.92 14.35 24.90
CA LEU A 216 -3.94 13.76 25.85
C LEU A 216 -4.15 12.25 26.05
N SER A 217 -5.40 11.79 26.06
CA SER A 217 -5.73 10.36 26.16
C SER A 217 -5.35 9.53 24.94
N SER A 218 -5.17 10.17 23.78
CA SER A 218 -4.77 9.53 22.53
C SER A 218 -3.26 9.58 22.31
N ALA A 219 -2.53 10.38 23.09
CA ALA A 219 -1.07 10.45 23.04
C ALA A 219 -0.46 9.28 23.84
N ASN A 220 -0.48 8.08 23.28
CA ASN A 220 -0.02 6.86 23.93
C ASN A 220 0.45 5.81 22.90
N TYR A 221 1.00 4.70 23.38
CA TYR A 221 1.54 3.62 22.55
C TYR A 221 0.49 3.03 21.58
N ALA A 222 -0.78 2.94 21.94
CA ALA A 222 -1.80 2.39 21.04
C ALA A 222 -2.01 3.23 19.75
N ASN A 223 -1.50 4.45 19.71
CA ASN A 223 -1.49 5.33 18.53
C ASN A 223 -0.06 5.63 18.06
N ALA A 224 0.92 4.83 18.46
CA ALA A 224 2.34 5.06 18.17
C ALA A 224 2.63 5.28 16.68
N PHE A 225 2.03 4.47 15.81
CA PHE A 225 2.21 4.58 14.36
C PHE A 225 1.79 5.96 13.83
N TYR A 226 0.58 6.39 14.11
CA TYR A 226 0.06 7.67 13.63
C TYR A 226 0.78 8.88 14.27
N ILE A 227 1.25 8.74 15.51
CA ILE A 227 2.04 9.77 16.17
C ILE A 227 3.42 9.89 15.53
N SER A 228 4.07 8.78 15.20
CA SER A 228 5.36 8.79 14.53
C SER A 228 5.25 9.40 13.12
N GLU A 229 4.26 8.98 12.33
CA GLU A 229 3.97 9.56 11.01
C GLU A 229 3.79 11.10 11.10
N PHE A 230 3.03 11.56 12.08
CA PHE A 230 2.83 12.99 12.31
C PHE A 230 4.12 13.71 12.70
N LEU A 231 4.92 13.14 13.60
CA LEU A 231 6.17 13.75 14.06
C LEU A 231 7.22 13.82 12.95
N GLU A 232 7.33 12.77 12.13
CA GLU A 232 8.24 12.74 10.98
C GLU A 232 7.85 13.80 9.94
N TYR A 233 6.56 13.91 9.64
CA TYR A 233 6.04 14.96 8.77
C TYR A 233 6.33 16.36 9.32
N GLU A 234 6.00 16.61 10.57
CA GLU A 234 6.22 17.91 11.21
C GLU A 234 7.70 18.27 11.32
N LEU A 235 8.56 17.29 11.59
CA LEU A 235 10.02 17.52 11.59
C LEU A 235 10.51 17.99 10.22
N LEU A 236 9.94 17.50 9.15
CA LEU A 236 10.32 17.84 7.78
C LEU A 236 9.72 19.18 7.33
N HIS A 237 8.46 19.45 7.71
CA HIS A 237 7.68 20.58 7.17
C HIS A 237 7.50 21.76 8.13
N ASN A 238 7.79 21.59 9.44
CA ASN A 238 7.55 22.61 10.46
C ASN A 238 8.84 23.06 11.15
N LYS A 239 9.39 24.17 10.68
CA LYS A 239 10.64 24.72 11.21
C LYS A 239 10.61 25.00 12.72
N SER A 240 9.45 25.31 13.30
CA SER A 240 9.35 25.63 14.73
C SER A 240 9.56 24.39 15.60
N LEU A 241 9.20 23.20 15.14
CA LEU A 241 9.36 21.96 15.90
C LEU A 241 10.80 21.44 15.92
N LEU A 242 11.65 21.82 14.96
CA LEU A 242 13.07 21.46 14.96
C LEU A 242 13.81 21.89 16.24
N HIS A 243 13.27 22.85 16.99
CA HIS A 243 13.86 23.32 18.24
C HIS A 243 13.27 22.67 19.50
N HIS A 244 12.19 21.93 19.37
CA HIS A 244 11.44 21.35 20.49
C HIS A 244 11.55 19.83 20.59
N LEU A 245 11.84 19.16 19.47
CA LEU A 245 12.02 17.71 19.39
C LEU A 245 13.51 17.37 19.32
N THR A 246 13.92 16.39 20.10
CA THR A 246 15.26 15.83 20.00
C THR A 246 15.27 14.67 19.00
N ARG A 247 16.46 14.32 18.52
CA ARG A 247 16.62 13.14 17.68
C ARG A 247 16.16 11.87 18.41
N ASP A 248 16.50 11.77 19.69
CA ASP A 248 16.11 10.63 20.54
C ASP A 248 14.58 10.53 20.68
N ASP A 249 13.85 11.66 20.70
CA ASP A 249 12.39 11.65 20.73
C ASP A 249 11.81 11.05 19.45
N ILE A 250 12.38 11.38 18.29
CA ILE A 250 11.94 10.84 17.00
C ILE A 250 12.28 9.34 16.89
N GLU A 251 13.53 8.97 17.20
CA GLU A 251 13.97 7.57 17.17
C GLU A 251 13.14 6.70 18.10
N ARG A 252 12.79 7.20 19.28
CA ARG A 252 11.95 6.49 20.24
C ARG A 252 10.50 6.39 19.79
N ALA A 253 9.92 7.45 19.21
CA ALA A 253 8.58 7.41 18.62
C ALA A 253 8.52 6.40 17.48
N ARG A 254 9.54 6.39 16.61
CA ARG A 254 9.68 5.43 15.52
C ARG A 254 9.78 4.00 16.04
N TRP A 255 10.57 3.75 17.07
CA TRP A 255 10.69 2.42 17.68
C TRP A 255 9.33 1.90 18.18
N TYR A 256 8.54 2.73 18.88
CA TYR A 256 7.19 2.33 19.31
C TYR A 256 6.25 2.08 18.13
N ALA A 257 6.35 2.89 17.08
CA ALA A 257 5.56 2.72 15.85
C ALA A 257 5.90 1.41 15.13
N ASP A 258 7.19 1.13 14.96
CA ASP A 258 7.69 -0.09 14.33
C ASP A 258 7.31 -1.34 15.12
N HIS A 259 7.43 -1.27 16.45
CA HIS A 259 7.01 -2.36 17.33
C HIS A 259 5.50 -2.65 17.19
N TYR A 260 4.66 -1.59 17.17
CA TYR A 260 3.23 -1.75 16.97
C TYR A 260 2.92 -2.34 15.58
N MET A 261 3.53 -1.82 14.52
CA MET A 261 3.34 -2.29 13.15
C MET A 261 3.74 -3.76 13.00
N TYR A 262 4.89 -4.15 13.53
CA TYR A 262 5.34 -5.54 13.49
C TYR A 262 4.40 -6.46 14.30
N ALA A 263 3.99 -6.05 15.48
CA ALA A 263 3.10 -6.84 16.32
C ALA A 263 1.74 -7.12 15.65
N THR A 264 1.24 -6.18 14.86
CA THR A 264 -0.07 -6.28 14.20
C THR A 264 -0.01 -6.90 12.80
N ASN A 265 1.11 -6.77 12.08
CA ASN A 265 1.24 -7.22 10.69
C ASN A 265 2.34 -8.25 10.43
N GLY A 266 3.34 -8.38 11.33
CA GLY A 266 4.52 -9.22 11.10
C GLY A 266 4.68 -10.38 12.09
N ASN A 267 4.02 -10.36 13.23
CA ASN A 267 4.24 -11.35 14.29
C ASN A 267 3.57 -12.70 13.98
N LEU A 268 4.38 -13.67 13.56
CA LEU A 268 3.95 -15.05 13.26
C LEU A 268 3.79 -15.93 14.50
N SER A 269 4.31 -15.53 15.66
CA SER A 269 4.43 -16.37 16.84
C SER A 269 3.38 -16.12 17.92
N SER A 270 2.43 -15.22 17.70
CA SER A 270 1.41 -14.88 18.68
C SER A 270 0.42 -16.03 18.88
N SER A 271 0.53 -16.70 20.02
CA SER A 271 -0.38 -17.79 20.44
C SER A 271 -1.63 -17.30 21.20
N GLU A 272 -1.74 -15.99 21.43
CA GLU A 272 -2.77 -15.41 22.29
C GLU A 272 -4.03 -14.96 21.55
N LEU A 273 -4.03 -15.05 20.21
CA LEU A 273 -5.17 -14.65 19.40
C LEU A 273 -6.28 -15.69 19.43
N SER A 274 -7.51 -15.25 19.49
CA SER A 274 -8.71 -16.08 19.31
C SER A 274 -8.90 -16.52 17.85
N VAL A 275 -8.19 -15.86 16.93
CA VAL A 275 -8.15 -16.13 15.49
C VAL A 275 -6.81 -16.76 15.08
N SER A 276 -6.71 -17.28 13.85
CA SER A 276 -5.46 -17.85 13.34
C SER A 276 -4.34 -16.80 13.33
N ASN A 277 -3.13 -17.18 13.73
CA ASN A 277 -1.95 -16.31 13.71
C ASN A 277 -1.61 -15.82 12.30
N ASP A 278 -1.96 -16.59 11.27
CA ASP A 278 -1.70 -16.25 9.87
C ASP A 278 -2.49 -15.02 9.40
N ILE A 279 -3.54 -14.63 10.15
CA ILE A 279 -4.38 -13.50 9.78
C ILE A 279 -3.65 -12.16 9.84
N ARG A 280 -2.69 -12.01 10.76
CA ARG A 280 -1.89 -10.78 10.88
C ARG A 280 -1.08 -10.51 9.63
N THR A 281 -0.63 -11.54 8.96
CA THR A 281 0.18 -11.42 7.75
C THR A 281 -0.62 -11.53 6.46
N ILE A 282 -1.94 -11.40 6.51
CA ILE A 282 -2.83 -11.59 5.37
C ILE A 282 -2.45 -10.72 4.17
N ALA A 283 -2.03 -9.47 4.39
CA ALA A 283 -1.58 -8.56 3.34
C ALA A 283 -0.31 -9.04 2.63
N GLY A 284 0.63 -9.63 3.39
CA GLY A 284 1.83 -10.24 2.82
C GLY A 284 1.53 -11.52 2.04
N ARG A 285 0.53 -12.29 2.46
CA ARG A 285 0.09 -13.52 1.79
C ARG A 285 -0.52 -13.25 0.42
N THR A 286 -1.34 -12.20 0.30
CA THR A 286 -1.93 -11.78 -0.97
C THR A 286 -0.88 -11.15 -1.89
N LEU A 287 0.02 -10.34 -1.35
CA LEU A 287 1.13 -9.76 -2.10
C LEU A 287 2.09 -10.85 -2.63
N ALA A 288 2.37 -11.89 -1.82
CA ALA A 288 3.20 -13.03 -2.22
C ALA A 288 2.65 -13.76 -3.45
N SER A 289 1.33 -13.95 -3.51
CA SER A 289 0.69 -14.52 -4.69
C SER A 289 0.92 -13.68 -5.94
N HIS A 290 0.83 -12.36 -5.82
CA HIS A 290 1.04 -11.48 -6.96
C HIS A 290 2.50 -11.44 -7.44
N VAL A 291 3.47 -11.62 -6.54
CA VAL A 291 4.88 -11.84 -6.92
C VAL A 291 5.02 -13.09 -7.78
N LEU A 292 4.40 -14.20 -7.37
CA LEU A 292 4.43 -15.45 -8.13
C LEU A 292 3.75 -15.29 -9.50
N GLU A 293 2.55 -14.70 -9.54
CA GLU A 293 1.81 -14.45 -10.77
C GLU A 293 2.62 -13.63 -11.79
N ALA A 294 3.33 -12.61 -11.32
CA ALA A 294 4.16 -11.76 -12.17
C ALA A 294 5.32 -12.54 -12.82
N PHE A 295 5.99 -13.39 -12.04
CA PHE A 295 7.11 -14.19 -12.55
C PHE A 295 6.63 -15.34 -13.43
N ASP A 296 5.55 -16.03 -13.05
CA ASP A 296 4.96 -17.10 -13.86
C ASP A 296 4.51 -16.57 -15.22
N ALA A 297 3.92 -15.38 -15.27
CA ALA A 297 3.54 -14.74 -16.51
C ALA A 297 4.78 -14.40 -17.37
N ASN A 298 5.86 -13.86 -16.79
CA ASN A 298 7.09 -13.60 -17.50
C ASN A 298 7.71 -14.89 -18.08
N ILE A 299 7.75 -15.97 -17.29
CA ILE A 299 8.25 -17.29 -17.71
C ILE A 299 7.39 -17.85 -18.84
N GLN A 300 6.07 -17.81 -18.70
CA GLN A 300 5.11 -18.31 -19.69
C GLN A 300 5.29 -17.60 -21.05
N TYR A 301 5.51 -16.30 -21.03
CA TYR A 301 5.72 -15.48 -22.23
C TYR A 301 7.20 -15.33 -22.62
N ARG A 302 8.10 -16.12 -22.00
CA ARG A 302 9.53 -16.16 -22.28
C ARG A 302 10.17 -14.78 -22.30
N GLY A 303 9.87 -13.95 -21.31
CA GLY A 303 10.40 -12.60 -21.17
C GLY A 303 9.81 -11.55 -22.10
N ALA A 304 8.79 -11.87 -22.89
CA ALA A 304 8.15 -10.88 -23.77
C ALA A 304 7.30 -9.86 -22.97
N ASN A 305 6.56 -10.33 -21.97
CA ASN A 305 5.64 -9.53 -21.16
C ASN A 305 6.06 -9.56 -19.67
N ASN A 306 5.45 -8.70 -18.86
CA ASN A 306 5.70 -8.60 -17.41
C ASN A 306 7.19 -8.50 -17.06
N LYS A 307 7.90 -7.66 -17.80
CA LYS A 307 9.32 -7.39 -17.54
C LYS A 307 9.50 -6.61 -16.24
N MET A 308 8.53 -5.77 -15.91
CA MET A 308 8.53 -5.01 -14.67
C MET A 308 7.12 -4.91 -14.12
N SER A 309 6.91 -5.41 -12.90
CA SER A 309 5.65 -5.32 -12.16
C SER A 309 5.86 -4.45 -10.93
N LEU A 310 5.22 -3.29 -10.91
CA LEU A 310 5.38 -2.26 -9.89
C LEU A 310 4.08 -2.11 -9.11
N VAL A 311 4.15 -2.26 -7.80
CA VAL A 311 3.01 -2.12 -6.88
C VAL A 311 3.30 -1.03 -5.87
N PHE A 312 2.33 -0.15 -5.61
CA PHE A 312 2.47 0.97 -4.69
C PHE A 312 1.40 0.92 -3.61
N GLY A 313 1.82 1.06 -2.34
CA GLY A 313 0.90 0.95 -1.20
C GLY A 313 1.48 1.45 0.11
N GLY A 314 0.92 0.97 1.23
CA GLY A 314 1.31 1.26 2.60
C GLY A 314 2.41 0.34 3.14
N SER A 315 2.66 0.41 4.45
CA SER A 315 3.73 -0.36 5.11
C SER A 315 3.30 -1.78 5.47
N GLU A 316 2.01 -2.02 5.69
CA GLU A 316 1.48 -3.27 6.23
C GLU A 316 1.81 -4.49 5.34
N PRO A 317 1.58 -4.46 4.00
CA PRO A 317 1.95 -5.58 3.13
C PRO A 317 3.47 -5.83 3.10
N ALA A 318 4.28 -4.77 3.19
CA ALA A 318 5.74 -4.88 3.17
C ALA A 318 6.28 -5.58 4.43
N VAL A 319 5.80 -5.18 5.62
CA VAL A 319 6.17 -5.79 6.90
C VAL A 319 5.69 -7.24 6.96
N ALA A 320 4.46 -7.51 6.55
CA ALA A 320 3.87 -8.84 6.51
C ALA A 320 4.66 -9.78 5.59
N LEU A 321 4.99 -9.35 4.37
CA LEU A 321 5.74 -10.14 3.41
C LEU A 321 7.16 -10.40 3.88
N ALA A 322 7.86 -9.40 4.42
CA ALA A 322 9.21 -9.56 4.98
C ALA A 322 9.24 -10.60 6.10
N SER A 323 8.26 -10.61 6.97
CA SER A 323 8.13 -11.59 8.04
C SER A 323 7.88 -13.01 7.51
N LEU A 324 6.96 -13.18 6.55
CA LEU A 324 6.67 -14.46 5.92
C LEU A 324 7.88 -15.06 5.20
N MET A 325 8.73 -14.21 4.61
CA MET A 325 9.99 -14.61 3.98
C MET A 325 11.12 -14.86 4.98
N GLN A 326 10.84 -14.80 6.30
CA GLN A 326 11.81 -15.00 7.38
C GLN A 326 12.99 -14.00 7.34
N LEU A 327 12.75 -12.79 6.83
CA LEU A 327 13.74 -11.72 6.83
C LEU A 327 13.90 -11.11 8.24
N ALA A 328 12.80 -10.99 9.00
CA ALA A 328 12.83 -10.54 10.39
C ALA A 328 13.50 -11.61 11.28
N SER A 329 14.77 -11.42 11.55
CA SER A 329 15.60 -12.35 12.32
C SER A 329 16.62 -11.59 13.16
N SER A 330 17.24 -12.25 14.13
CA SER A 330 18.29 -11.65 14.98
C SER A 330 19.53 -11.20 14.21
N SER A 331 19.74 -11.69 12.99
CA SER A 331 20.82 -11.25 12.10
C SER A 331 20.40 -10.12 11.13
N GLN A 332 19.11 -9.82 11.07
CA GLN A 332 18.50 -8.84 10.15
C GLN A 332 17.42 -8.05 10.88
N GLU A 333 17.81 -7.39 11.97
CA GLU A 333 16.90 -6.68 12.88
C GLU A 333 16.14 -5.54 12.21
N ASN A 334 16.63 -5.01 11.09
CA ASN A 334 15.98 -3.96 10.33
C ASN A 334 14.61 -4.37 9.74
N PHE A 335 14.31 -5.68 9.65
CA PHE A 335 13.00 -6.14 9.17
C PHE A 335 11.94 -6.30 10.27
N TYR A 336 12.29 -6.01 11.53
CA TYR A 336 11.31 -5.77 12.59
C TYR A 336 10.72 -4.35 12.54
N SER A 337 11.27 -3.49 11.68
CA SER A 337 10.83 -2.11 11.46
C SER A 337 10.12 -1.97 10.13
N SER A 338 9.22 -1.00 10.04
CA SER A 338 8.66 -0.57 8.76
C SER A 338 9.77 -0.02 7.87
N PRO A 339 9.82 -0.35 6.59
CA PRO A 339 10.72 0.33 5.65
C PRO A 339 10.45 1.83 5.62
N ASP A 340 11.45 2.62 5.28
CA ASP A 340 11.30 4.07 5.14
C ASP A 340 10.33 4.44 4.01
N LEU A 341 9.74 5.63 4.05
CA LEU A 341 8.90 6.14 2.99
C LEU A 341 9.64 6.11 1.64
N GLY A 342 8.95 5.66 0.59
CA GLY A 342 9.53 5.46 -0.73
C GLY A 342 10.51 4.29 -0.85
N ALA A 343 10.66 3.46 0.19
CA ALA A 343 11.42 2.22 0.10
C ALA A 343 10.76 1.24 -0.87
N SER A 344 11.59 0.36 -1.46
CA SER A 344 11.13 -0.67 -2.40
C SER A 344 11.65 -2.05 -1.99
N LEU A 345 10.74 -3.00 -1.84
CA LEU A 345 11.01 -4.43 -1.76
C LEU A 345 11.07 -4.96 -3.19
N VAL A 346 12.22 -5.44 -3.62
CA VAL A 346 12.46 -5.78 -5.02
C VAL A 346 12.84 -7.24 -5.15
N PHE A 347 12.21 -7.93 -6.08
CA PHE A 347 12.55 -9.29 -6.47
C PHE A 347 13.05 -9.27 -7.91
N GLU A 348 14.21 -9.86 -8.14
CA GLU A 348 14.79 -10.04 -9.48
C GLU A 348 14.71 -11.51 -9.88
N LEU A 349 14.08 -11.77 -11.04
CA LEU A 349 14.15 -13.07 -11.71
C LEU A 349 15.29 -13.01 -12.73
N PHE A 350 16.32 -13.82 -12.56
CA PHE A 350 17.53 -13.75 -13.38
C PHE A 350 18.10 -15.12 -13.70
N SER A 351 19.03 -15.17 -14.65
CA SER A 351 19.85 -16.34 -14.98
C SER A 351 21.32 -15.98 -15.05
N LEU A 352 22.17 -16.99 -15.07
CA LEU A 352 23.62 -16.87 -15.26
C LEU A 352 23.96 -17.27 -16.70
N GLU A 353 24.43 -16.33 -17.50
CA GLU A 353 24.62 -16.48 -18.94
C GLU A 353 26.08 -16.29 -19.34
N ALA A 354 26.52 -17.11 -20.28
CA ALA A 354 27.85 -16.97 -20.90
C ALA A 354 27.84 -16.02 -22.10
N GLU A 355 26.68 -15.82 -22.72
CA GLU A 355 26.52 -15.01 -23.93
C GLU A 355 26.09 -13.57 -23.60
N ALA A 356 26.51 -12.63 -24.45
CA ALA A 356 26.19 -11.22 -24.26
C ALA A 356 24.70 -10.87 -24.57
N VAL A 357 24.04 -11.69 -25.40
CA VAL A 357 22.61 -11.55 -25.74
C VAL A 357 21.98 -12.95 -25.66
N PRO A 358 21.63 -13.41 -24.46
CA PRO A 358 21.14 -14.76 -24.27
C PRO A 358 19.70 -14.91 -24.81
N ALA A 359 19.36 -16.14 -25.24
CA ALA A 359 17.98 -16.54 -25.40
C ALA A 359 17.34 -16.70 -23.99
N TYR A 360 16.02 -16.53 -23.91
CA TYR A 360 15.31 -16.77 -22.63
C TYR A 360 15.55 -18.22 -22.15
N PRO A 361 16.04 -18.43 -20.91
CA PRO A 361 16.48 -19.72 -20.42
C PRO A 361 15.30 -20.66 -20.11
N ASP A 362 15.63 -21.91 -19.81
CA ASP A 362 14.67 -22.83 -19.21
C ASP A 362 14.43 -22.47 -17.74
N GLN A 363 13.22 -22.74 -17.24
CA GLN A 363 12.84 -22.40 -15.86
C GLN A 363 13.81 -22.95 -14.80
N SER A 364 14.43 -24.10 -15.05
CA SER A 364 15.42 -24.71 -14.14
C SER A 364 16.74 -23.91 -14.02
N GLN A 365 16.97 -22.96 -14.91
CA GLN A 365 18.14 -22.08 -14.91
C GLN A 365 17.86 -20.71 -14.31
N LEU A 366 16.62 -20.47 -13.89
CA LEU A 366 16.20 -19.22 -13.29
C LEU A 366 16.44 -19.22 -11.79
N TYR A 367 16.83 -18.06 -11.29
CA TYR A 367 17.07 -17.76 -9.89
C TYR A 367 16.26 -16.53 -9.47
N VAL A 368 15.97 -16.42 -8.18
CA VAL A 368 15.36 -15.23 -7.58
C VAL A 368 16.27 -14.66 -6.51
N ARG A 369 16.42 -13.35 -6.51
CA ARG A 369 17.10 -12.56 -5.50
C ARG A 369 16.15 -11.51 -4.94
N PHE A 370 16.20 -11.30 -3.63
CA PHE A 370 15.50 -10.22 -2.96
C PHE A 370 16.46 -9.07 -2.65
N LEU A 371 16.01 -7.86 -2.97
CA LEU A 371 16.73 -6.63 -2.68
C LEU A 371 15.82 -5.67 -1.91
N LEU A 372 16.37 -5.00 -0.92
CA LEU A 372 15.72 -3.86 -0.28
C LEU A 372 16.46 -2.59 -0.70
N ARG A 373 15.71 -1.65 -1.27
CA ARG A 373 16.15 -0.27 -1.41
C ARG A 373 15.42 0.55 -0.36
N ASN A 374 16.08 0.79 0.79
CA ASN A 374 15.44 1.49 1.91
C ASN A 374 15.60 3.01 1.76
N GLY A 375 14.46 3.72 1.65
CA GLY A 375 14.40 5.15 1.41
C GLY A 375 14.72 5.55 -0.04
N THR A 376 14.81 6.85 -0.30
CA THR A 376 14.87 7.45 -1.63
C THR A 376 16.14 8.25 -1.90
N GLY A 377 16.96 8.46 -0.87
CA GLY A 377 18.19 9.22 -0.97
C GLY A 377 19.18 8.70 -2.01
N THR A 378 20.11 9.54 -2.45
CA THR A 378 21.17 9.16 -3.40
C THR A 378 22.11 8.08 -2.87
N SER A 379 22.13 7.87 -1.55
CA SER A 379 22.88 6.82 -0.86
C SER A 379 22.08 5.52 -0.68
N ALA A 380 20.79 5.50 -1.02
CA ALA A 380 19.98 4.30 -0.94
C ALA A 380 20.36 3.34 -2.07
N GLU A 381 20.99 2.24 -1.71
CA GLU A 381 21.42 1.20 -2.64
C GLU A 381 20.44 0.02 -2.63
N PHE A 382 20.45 -0.76 -3.71
CA PHE A 382 19.76 -2.05 -3.76
C PHE A 382 20.62 -3.08 -3.01
N ARG A 383 20.24 -3.36 -1.77
CA ARG A 383 20.96 -4.29 -0.90
C ARG A 383 20.27 -5.66 -0.93
N SER A 384 21.05 -6.71 -1.24
CA SER A 384 20.58 -8.08 -1.25
C SER A 384 20.47 -8.65 0.16
N TYR A 385 19.43 -9.48 0.37
CA TYR A 385 19.20 -10.20 1.62
C TYR A 385 18.78 -11.65 1.33
N PRO A 386 19.33 -12.62 2.08
CA PRO A 386 18.95 -14.01 1.91
C PRO A 386 17.52 -14.27 2.36
N LEU A 387 16.77 -15.04 1.59
CA LEU A 387 15.38 -15.39 1.86
C LEU A 387 15.27 -16.68 2.69
N PHE A 388 14.15 -16.88 3.38
CA PHE A 388 13.71 -18.12 4.02
C PHE A 388 14.73 -18.72 4.98
N GLY A 389 15.48 -17.86 5.69
CA GLY A 389 16.48 -18.30 6.66
C GLY A 389 17.79 -18.82 6.05
N HIS A 390 18.01 -18.64 4.75
CA HIS A 390 19.31 -18.93 4.16
C HIS A 390 20.43 -18.05 4.74
N GLY A 391 21.64 -18.57 4.72
CA GLY A 391 22.80 -17.82 5.20
C GLY A 391 23.24 -16.70 4.24
N PRO A 392 24.06 -15.74 4.70
CA PRO A 392 24.46 -14.56 3.93
C PRO A 392 25.14 -14.83 2.59
N SER A 393 25.67 -16.05 2.39
CA SER A 393 26.29 -16.47 1.13
C SER A 393 25.29 -16.91 0.07
N ASN A 394 24.01 -17.06 0.43
CA ASN A 394 22.94 -17.54 -0.46
C ASN A 394 21.92 -16.40 -0.63
N ASP A 395 22.34 -15.33 -1.25
CA ASP A 395 21.49 -14.17 -1.55
C ASP A 395 20.59 -14.37 -2.79
N ALA A 396 20.74 -15.50 -3.47
CA ALA A 396 19.92 -15.94 -4.58
C ALA A 396 19.59 -17.43 -4.45
N ILE A 397 18.35 -17.80 -4.75
CA ILE A 397 17.86 -19.17 -4.71
C ILE A 397 17.23 -19.57 -6.05
N PRO A 398 17.23 -20.88 -6.41
CA PRO A 398 16.56 -21.34 -7.62
C PRO A 398 15.08 -20.93 -7.62
N TYR A 399 14.55 -20.54 -8.78
CA TYR A 399 13.14 -20.16 -8.92
C TYR A 399 12.18 -21.25 -8.40
N SER A 400 12.48 -22.51 -8.65
CA SER A 400 11.65 -23.62 -8.18
C SER A 400 11.57 -23.71 -6.65
N GLU A 401 12.67 -23.37 -5.96
CA GLU A 401 12.69 -23.31 -4.50
C GLU A 401 11.91 -22.09 -4.00
N PHE A 402 12.16 -20.92 -4.61
CA PHE A 402 11.43 -19.69 -4.31
C PHE A 402 9.93 -19.89 -4.44
N HIS A 403 9.48 -20.43 -5.58
CA HIS A 403 8.08 -20.72 -5.83
C HIS A 403 7.47 -21.63 -4.77
N ALA A 404 8.14 -22.75 -4.47
CA ALA A 404 7.65 -23.71 -3.48
C ALA A 404 7.58 -23.13 -2.05
N GLN A 405 8.49 -22.23 -1.67
CA GLN A 405 8.45 -21.57 -0.37
C GLN A 405 7.33 -20.53 -0.31
N MET A 406 7.20 -19.70 -1.34
CA MET A 406 6.14 -18.69 -1.44
C MET A 406 4.75 -19.32 -1.47
N GLU A 407 4.54 -20.41 -2.21
CA GLU A 407 3.27 -21.12 -2.28
C GLU A 407 2.74 -21.61 -0.93
N ARG A 408 3.61 -21.84 0.05
CA ARG A 408 3.20 -22.33 1.39
C ARG A 408 2.32 -21.35 2.14
N PHE A 409 2.47 -20.07 1.89
CA PHE A 409 1.73 -19.03 2.59
C PHE A 409 0.98 -18.08 1.65
N SER A 410 1.24 -18.13 0.36
CA SER A 410 0.56 -17.24 -0.60
C SER A 410 -0.94 -17.48 -0.65
N LEU A 411 -1.69 -16.42 -0.89
CA LEU A 411 -3.15 -16.43 -0.98
C LEU A 411 -3.58 -15.67 -2.25
N GLY A 412 -3.73 -16.43 -3.36
CA GLY A 412 -4.03 -15.85 -4.68
C GLY A 412 -5.52 -15.84 -5.04
N SER A 413 -6.35 -16.50 -4.25
CA SER A 413 -7.79 -16.59 -4.55
C SER A 413 -8.59 -15.59 -3.73
N THR A 414 -9.30 -14.69 -4.41
CA THR A 414 -10.30 -13.80 -3.77
C THR A 414 -11.32 -14.58 -2.94
N GLU A 415 -11.72 -15.77 -3.41
CA GLU A 415 -12.64 -16.63 -2.68
C GLU A 415 -12.05 -17.10 -1.34
N GLN A 416 -10.81 -17.55 -1.34
CA GLN A 416 -10.11 -17.96 -0.12
C GLN A 416 -9.92 -16.77 0.83
N TRP A 417 -9.52 -15.62 0.30
CA TRP A 417 -9.37 -14.41 1.10
C TRP A 417 -10.70 -14.02 1.78
N CYS A 418 -11.82 -14.02 1.04
CA CYS A 418 -13.13 -13.74 1.62
C CYS A 418 -13.48 -14.67 2.77
N LEU A 419 -13.16 -15.98 2.63
CA LEU A 419 -13.42 -16.99 3.65
C LEU A 419 -12.50 -16.83 4.86
N GLU A 420 -11.20 -16.66 4.64
CA GLU A 420 -10.21 -16.52 5.71
C GLU A 420 -10.38 -15.21 6.47
N CYS A 421 -10.73 -14.13 5.79
CA CYS A 421 -10.99 -12.82 6.39
C CYS A 421 -12.36 -12.71 7.07
N GLY A 422 -13.32 -13.58 6.75
CA GLY A 422 -14.71 -13.37 7.13
C GLY A 422 -15.25 -12.01 6.62
N SER A 423 -14.78 -11.58 5.45
CA SER A 423 -15.00 -10.24 4.93
C SER A 423 -16.44 -10.01 4.47
N SER A 424 -16.96 -8.82 4.75
CA SER A 424 -18.24 -8.32 4.24
C SER A 424 -18.11 -7.46 2.98
N ALA A 425 -16.93 -7.40 2.39
CA ALA A 425 -16.69 -6.67 1.13
C ALA A 425 -17.70 -7.06 0.05
N VAL A 426 -18.08 -6.09 -0.79
CA VAL A 426 -19.14 -6.25 -1.79
C VAL A 426 -18.88 -7.45 -2.71
N PHE A 427 -17.63 -7.63 -3.13
CA PHE A 427 -17.24 -8.74 -4.00
C PHE A 427 -17.26 -10.12 -3.29
N CYS A 428 -17.14 -10.14 -1.95
CA CYS A 428 -17.23 -11.37 -1.16
C CYS A 428 -18.66 -11.93 -1.11
N SER A 429 -19.67 -11.09 -1.18
CA SER A 429 -21.07 -11.51 -1.12
C SER A 429 -21.47 -12.50 -2.25
N GLY A 430 -20.95 -12.27 -3.45
CA GLY A 430 -21.15 -13.17 -4.59
C GLY A 430 -20.39 -14.49 -4.48
N VAL A 431 -19.21 -14.45 -3.87
CA VAL A 431 -18.37 -15.61 -3.62
C VAL A 431 -18.97 -16.49 -2.52
N MET A 432 -19.41 -15.89 -1.41
CA MET A 432 -20.04 -16.59 -0.28
C MET A 432 -21.36 -17.26 -0.70
N ALA A 433 -22.15 -16.63 -1.57
CA ALA A 433 -23.36 -17.23 -2.12
C ALA A 433 -23.08 -18.46 -2.99
N ARG A 434 -21.94 -18.53 -3.68
CA ARG A 434 -21.49 -19.72 -4.43
C ARG A 434 -20.99 -20.81 -3.50
N ALA A 435 -20.14 -20.49 -2.53
CA ALA A 435 -19.59 -21.43 -1.56
C ALA A 435 -20.70 -22.15 -0.77
N THR A 436 -21.74 -21.41 -0.37
CA THR A 436 -22.90 -22.00 0.33
C THR A 436 -23.71 -22.95 -0.54
N ASN A 437 -23.78 -22.72 -1.86
CA ASN A 437 -24.50 -23.60 -2.79
C ASN A 437 -23.72 -24.85 -3.16
N THR A 438 -22.39 -24.84 -3.16
CA THR A 438 -21.53 -26.00 -3.40
C THR A 438 -21.30 -26.84 -2.14
N SER A 439 -21.29 -26.24 -0.96
CA SER A 439 -21.11 -26.94 0.33
C SER A 439 -22.40 -27.63 0.86
N ALA A 440 -23.55 -27.42 0.23
CA ALA A 440 -24.83 -28.06 0.60
C ALA A 440 -24.79 -29.57 0.44
N SER A 441 -23.69 -30.16 -0.08
CA SER A 441 -23.53 -31.62 -0.27
C SER A 441 -22.78 -32.33 0.85
N ASN A 442 -21.86 -31.72 1.63
CA ASN A 442 -21.06 -32.52 2.60
C ASN A 442 -20.42 -31.77 3.77
N ASN A 443 -21.03 -30.88 4.47
CA ASN A 443 -20.77 -30.60 5.89
C ASN A 443 -21.55 -29.36 6.31
N ARG A 444 -22.73 -29.61 6.84
CA ARG A 444 -23.52 -28.54 7.46
C ARG A 444 -22.83 -28.12 8.76
N LEU A 445 -22.13 -27.01 8.75
CA LEU A 445 -22.06 -26.18 9.95
C LEU A 445 -23.52 -25.83 10.30
N SER A 446 -23.99 -26.36 11.42
CA SER A 446 -25.35 -26.13 11.87
C SER A 446 -25.67 -24.63 11.80
N PRO A 447 -26.84 -24.24 11.25
CA PRO A 447 -27.30 -22.85 11.27
C PRO A 447 -27.27 -22.22 12.69
N ALA A 448 -27.21 -23.05 13.73
CA ALA A 448 -27.02 -22.64 15.11
C ALA A 448 -25.62 -22.03 15.36
N ILE A 449 -24.55 -22.52 14.73
CA ILE A 449 -23.18 -21.99 14.92
C ILE A 449 -23.05 -20.64 14.21
N ALA A 450 -23.57 -20.49 12.99
CA ALA A 450 -23.59 -19.22 12.26
C ALA A 450 -24.46 -18.17 13.01
N GLY A 451 -25.56 -18.61 13.62
CA GLY A 451 -26.41 -17.77 14.48
C GLY A 451 -25.72 -17.31 15.75
N VAL A 452 -24.90 -18.16 16.36
CA VAL A 452 -24.13 -17.81 17.57
C VAL A 452 -23.03 -16.81 17.25
N ILE A 453 -22.30 -16.97 16.15
CA ILE A 453 -21.28 -16.01 15.74
C ILE A 453 -21.90 -14.64 15.43
N GLY A 454 -23.00 -14.60 14.67
CA GLY A 454 -23.74 -13.36 14.41
C GLY A 454 -24.31 -12.71 15.67
N ALA A 455 -24.80 -13.48 16.64
CA ALA A 455 -25.32 -12.97 17.91
C ALA A 455 -24.20 -12.41 18.80
N VAL A 456 -23.03 -13.03 18.84
CA VAL A 456 -21.88 -12.56 19.63
C VAL A 456 -21.35 -11.25 19.06
N VAL A 457 -21.17 -11.16 17.74
CA VAL A 457 -20.70 -9.93 17.09
C VAL A 457 -21.69 -8.77 17.29
N THR A 458 -23.00 -9.02 17.16
CA THR A 458 -24.01 -7.98 17.42
C THR A 458 -24.09 -7.57 18.88
N ILE A 459 -23.93 -8.48 19.83
CA ILE A 459 -23.91 -8.16 21.26
C ILE A 459 -22.67 -7.33 21.60
N VAL A 460 -21.49 -7.68 21.08
CA VAL A 460 -20.25 -6.92 21.28
C VAL A 460 -20.37 -5.52 20.65
N ALA A 461 -20.85 -5.41 19.43
CA ALA A 461 -21.06 -4.11 18.78
C ALA A 461 -22.07 -3.23 19.52
N LEU A 462 -23.17 -3.80 20.01
CA LEU A 462 -24.16 -3.09 20.82
C LEU A 462 -23.62 -2.70 22.20
N ALA A 463 -22.81 -3.55 22.83
CA ALA A 463 -22.16 -3.24 24.10
C ALA A 463 -21.15 -2.09 23.95
N LEU A 464 -20.34 -2.11 22.91
CA LEU A 464 -19.40 -1.03 22.56
C LEU A 464 -20.14 0.28 22.24
N ALA A 465 -21.20 0.21 21.44
CA ALA A 465 -22.04 1.38 21.17
C ALA A 465 -22.71 1.94 22.43
N ALA A 466 -23.15 1.08 23.34
CA ALA A 466 -23.71 1.49 24.64
C ALA A 466 -22.65 2.12 25.53
N ILE A 467 -21.44 1.55 25.61
CA ILE A 467 -20.32 2.12 26.37
C ILE A 467 -19.95 3.49 25.83
N LEU A 468 -19.78 3.62 24.50
CA LEU A 468 -19.52 4.89 23.82
C LEU A 468 -20.63 5.92 24.10
N PHE A 469 -21.90 5.50 24.04
CA PHE A 469 -23.04 6.35 24.33
C PHE A 469 -23.03 6.83 25.81
N PHE A 470 -22.65 5.96 26.76
CA PHE A 470 -22.54 6.32 28.18
C PHE A 470 -21.32 7.22 28.44
N LEU A 471 -20.21 7.02 27.78
CA LEU A 471 -19.03 7.87 27.88
C LEU A 471 -19.27 9.27 27.29
N VAL A 472 -19.87 9.36 26.10
CA VAL A 472 -20.16 10.64 25.43
C VAL A 472 -21.27 11.44 26.12
N ARG A 473 -22.28 10.79 26.69
CA ARG A 473 -23.39 11.47 27.36
C ARG A 473 -23.19 11.71 28.84
N GLY A 474 -22.09 11.32 29.45
CA GLY A 474 -21.75 11.67 30.83
C GLY A 474 -22.86 11.33 31.82
N PHE A 475 -23.21 10.06 31.92
CA PHE A 475 -24.26 9.63 32.84
C PHE A 475 -23.80 9.79 34.28
N ARG A 476 -24.08 10.93 34.89
CA ARG A 476 -24.03 11.10 36.36
C ARG A 476 -25.17 10.26 36.95
N MET A 477 -24.87 9.08 37.41
CA MET A 477 -25.80 8.36 38.32
C MET A 477 -25.92 9.14 39.62
N ARG A 478 -26.98 9.92 39.74
CA ARG A 478 -27.43 10.38 41.04
C ARG A 478 -27.91 9.15 41.82
N ARG A 479 -27.14 8.75 42.83
CA ARG A 479 -27.61 7.87 43.86
C ARG A 479 -28.82 8.55 44.52
N MET A 480 -30.02 8.04 44.22
CA MET A 480 -31.22 8.37 45.03
C MET A 480 -31.09 7.67 46.37
N HIS A 481 -30.76 8.44 47.38
CA HIS A 481 -30.99 8.04 48.77
C HIS A 481 -32.49 7.83 48.95
N ARG A 482 -32.89 6.62 49.28
CA ARG A 482 -34.18 6.29 49.87
C ARG A 482 -34.22 6.91 51.27
N SER A 483 -34.99 7.97 51.44
CA SER A 483 -35.49 8.36 52.72
C SER A 483 -36.96 7.99 52.80
N SER A 484 -37.23 7.21 53.82
CA SER A 484 -38.51 6.65 54.28
C SER A 484 -39.43 7.72 54.86
N ALA A 485 -40.70 7.50 54.62
CA ALA A 485 -41.86 7.78 55.54
C ALA A 485 -42.46 9.19 55.61
N GLY A 486 -43.74 9.20 55.48
CA GLY A 486 -44.65 10.17 56.02
C GLY A 486 -45.65 10.74 55.05
N GLY A 487 -46.70 10.25 54.90
CA GLY A 487 -48.07 10.32 55.22
C GLY A 487 -48.81 11.62 54.86
N PHE A 488 -50.06 11.43 54.43
CA PHE A 488 -51.29 12.26 54.52
C PHE A 488 -51.64 13.18 53.35
N LYS A 489 -52.68 12.72 52.63
CA LYS A 489 -54.07 13.28 52.53
C LYS A 489 -54.24 14.67 51.91
N GLY A 490 -55.11 14.68 50.94
CA GLY A 490 -56.13 15.72 50.82
C GLY A 490 -56.33 16.33 49.43
N ASN A 491 -57.26 15.78 48.78
CA ASN A 491 -58.50 16.41 48.32
C ASN A 491 -58.45 17.48 47.20
N SER A 492 -59.03 17.07 46.16
CA SER A 492 -60.15 17.66 45.41
C SER A 492 -59.90 18.91 44.52
N LYS A 493 -60.37 18.70 43.37
CA LYS A 493 -61.28 19.50 42.56
C LYS A 493 -60.69 20.35 41.42
N MET A 494 -61.22 19.95 40.33
CA MET A 494 -61.92 20.73 39.28
C MET A 494 -61.06 21.71 38.48
N ALA A 495 -61.22 21.85 37.23
CA ALA A 495 -62.23 21.53 36.22
C ALA A 495 -61.56 21.71 34.84
N SER A 496 -62.02 20.93 33.90
CA SER A 496 -62.61 21.29 32.61
C SER A 496 -61.82 22.29 31.77
N ASP A 497 -61.65 22.12 30.52
CA ASP A 497 -62.52 21.77 29.42
C ASP A 497 -61.72 21.45 28.18
N ALA A 498 -62.21 20.49 27.49
CA ALA A 498 -62.81 20.51 26.16
C ALA A 498 -61.80 20.57 25.03
N ASP A 499 -61.77 19.54 24.35
CA ASP A 499 -62.53 19.26 23.12
C ASP A 499 -61.65 19.38 21.86
N LEU A 500 -61.46 18.30 21.20
CA LEU A 500 -61.93 18.13 19.83
C LEU A 500 -61.62 16.73 19.31
N THR A 501 -62.70 16.08 19.13
CA THR A 501 -63.01 14.80 18.55
C THR A 501 -62.36 14.49 17.22
N ALA A 502 -62.08 13.21 17.10
CA ALA A 502 -61.90 12.47 15.86
C ALA A 502 -63.12 12.55 14.97
N LYS A 503 -62.90 12.48 13.68
CA LYS A 503 -63.88 12.04 12.70
C LYS A 503 -63.23 11.28 11.57
N ASP A 504 -63.45 10.01 11.57
CA ASP A 504 -63.51 9.13 10.44
C ASP A 504 -64.89 9.31 9.74
N PRO A 505 -65.01 9.21 8.43
CA PRO A 505 -66.06 8.36 7.91
C PRO A 505 -65.64 7.49 6.69
N THR A 506 -65.93 6.22 6.88
CA THR A 506 -66.50 5.17 6.01
C THR A 506 -67.04 5.56 4.65
N HIS A 507 -66.70 4.67 3.68
CA HIS A 507 -67.51 4.07 2.61
C HIS A 507 -68.45 4.93 1.78
N GLU A 508 -68.31 4.80 0.47
CA GLU A 508 -69.33 4.17 -0.39
C GLU A 508 -68.85 3.99 -1.86
N ASP A 509 -69.23 2.82 -2.36
CA ASP A 509 -69.15 2.32 -3.73
C ASP A 509 -69.85 3.22 -4.75
N VAL A 510 -69.50 3.04 -6.05
CA VAL A 510 -70.41 2.68 -7.15
C VAL A 510 -69.66 2.63 -8.51
N LYS A 511 -69.63 1.43 -9.07
CA LYS A 511 -69.88 0.88 -10.44
C LYS A 511 -69.42 1.61 -11.71
N SER A 512 -68.66 0.80 -12.47
CA SER A 512 -68.92 0.25 -13.82
C SER A 512 -69.20 1.22 -14.98
N ALA A 513 -68.38 1.05 -16.04
CA ALA A 513 -68.84 0.63 -17.38
C ALA A 513 -67.66 0.71 -18.39
N GLU A 514 -67.36 -0.41 -18.97
CA GLU A 514 -67.29 -0.76 -20.38
C GLU A 514 -66.37 0.01 -21.34
N SER A 515 -65.48 -0.84 -21.90
CA SER A 515 -64.75 -0.71 -23.16
C SER A 515 -65.69 -0.57 -24.36
N PRO A 516 -65.32 -0.22 -25.64
CA PRO A 516 -64.31 -1.02 -26.35
C PRO A 516 -63.43 -0.25 -27.38
N ASP A 517 -62.37 -1.00 -27.82
CA ASP A 517 -61.70 -1.08 -29.12
C ASP A 517 -61.22 0.20 -29.83
N ASP A 518 -60.00 0.32 -30.21
CA ASP A 518 -59.41 -0.07 -31.49
C ASP A 518 -58.02 0.57 -31.72
N GLU A 519 -57.12 -0.29 -32.10
CA GLU A 519 -56.05 -0.19 -33.10
C GLU A 519 -55.13 1.04 -33.25
N ARG A 520 -53.82 0.68 -33.22
CA ARG A 520 -52.75 1.06 -34.14
C ARG A 520 -51.78 2.23 -33.85
N PHE A 521 -50.53 1.75 -33.76
CA PHE A 521 -49.27 2.33 -34.27
C PHE A 521 -48.73 3.66 -33.71
N GLY A 522 -47.49 3.57 -33.23
CA GLY A 522 -46.52 4.66 -33.40
C GLY A 522 -45.61 4.94 -32.21
N VAL A 523 -44.46 4.33 -32.27
CA VAL A 523 -43.11 4.89 -32.01
C VAL A 523 -42.96 6.08 -31.04
N GLY A 524 -42.20 5.85 -30.00
CA GLY A 524 -41.18 6.81 -29.56
C GLY A 524 -41.42 7.61 -28.29
N GLY A 525 -40.48 7.51 -27.39
CA GLY A 525 -40.10 8.61 -26.55
C GLY A 525 -40.36 8.45 -25.06
N ALA A 526 -39.41 7.84 -24.38
CA ALA A 526 -39.28 7.95 -22.94
C ALA A 526 -38.87 9.38 -22.55
N VAL A 527 -39.69 10.03 -21.74
CA VAL A 527 -39.33 11.28 -21.08
C VAL A 527 -38.67 10.95 -19.74
N VAL A 528 -37.37 11.18 -19.66
CA VAL A 528 -36.62 11.19 -18.43
C VAL A 528 -36.61 12.62 -17.89
N CYS A 529 -37.17 12.84 -16.73
CA CYS A 529 -37.01 14.09 -15.99
C CYS A 529 -35.59 14.12 -15.40
N GLY A 530 -34.69 14.85 -16.05
CA GLY A 530 -33.37 15.18 -15.52
C GLY A 530 -33.43 16.49 -14.75
N HIS A 531 -32.92 16.48 -13.52
CA HIS A 531 -32.56 17.71 -12.82
C HIS A 531 -31.18 18.16 -13.35
N GLU A 532 -31.20 19.20 -14.16
CA GLU A 532 -30.02 19.98 -14.52
C GLU A 532 -29.52 20.78 -13.31
N ARG A 533 -28.27 20.54 -12.91
CA ARG A 533 -27.45 21.52 -12.19
C ARG A 533 -26.59 22.24 -13.21
N THR A 534 -27.02 23.43 -13.57
CA THR A 534 -26.21 24.39 -14.32
C THR A 534 -25.07 24.91 -13.48
N GLY A 535 -23.86 24.54 -13.85
CA GLY A 535 -22.61 25.21 -13.47
C GLY A 535 -22.15 26.06 -14.64
N SER A 536 -22.46 27.34 -14.60
CA SER A 536 -22.08 28.31 -15.62
C SER A 536 -20.63 28.77 -15.41
N TRP A 537 -19.78 28.50 -16.39
CA TRP A 537 -18.52 29.20 -16.60
C TRP A 537 -18.64 30.06 -17.84
N GLU A 538 -19.26 31.21 -17.70
CA GLU A 538 -19.19 32.27 -18.72
C GLU A 538 -18.05 33.23 -18.41
N MET A 539 -17.00 33.16 -19.24
CA MET A 539 -16.06 34.26 -19.40
C MET A 539 -16.73 35.41 -20.15
N ARG A 540 -16.99 36.48 -19.45
CA ARG A 540 -17.31 37.79 -20.10
C ARG A 540 -16.03 38.45 -20.55
N SER A 541 -15.84 38.51 -21.86
CA SER A 541 -14.96 39.46 -22.50
C SER A 541 -15.63 40.83 -22.51
N THR A 542 -15.01 41.84 -21.89
CA THR A 542 -15.29 43.24 -22.19
C THR A 542 -13.98 43.93 -22.55
N LEU A 543 -14.04 44.50 -23.72
CA LEU A 543 -13.04 45.31 -24.39
C LEU A 543 -12.73 46.64 -23.64
N ALA A 544 -11.49 47.05 -23.87
CA ALA A 544 -10.97 48.44 -23.94
C ALA A 544 -10.50 49.12 -22.66
N GLY A 545 -9.24 49.46 -22.70
CA GLY A 545 -8.65 50.50 -21.86
C GLY A 545 -7.14 50.40 -21.71
N ASN A 546 -6.44 50.94 -22.68
CA ASN A 546 -5.00 51.29 -22.60
C ASN A 546 -4.60 51.88 -21.24
N ARG A 547 -3.64 51.27 -20.58
CA ARG A 547 -2.65 51.99 -19.77
C ARG A 547 -1.44 51.08 -19.50
N THR A 548 -0.31 51.50 -20.04
CA THR A 548 1.04 51.13 -19.67
C THR A 548 1.27 51.21 -18.16
N ALA A 549 1.66 50.13 -17.54
CA ALA A 549 2.30 50.16 -16.25
C ALA A 549 3.38 49.06 -16.23
N ALA A 550 4.55 49.50 -15.81
CA ALA A 550 5.84 48.83 -15.80
C ALA A 550 5.85 47.53 -14.99
N SER A 551 6.64 46.59 -15.47
CA SER A 551 7.08 45.38 -14.80
C SER A 551 7.96 45.73 -13.61
N PRO A 552 7.72 45.15 -12.42
CA PRO A 552 8.69 45.14 -11.33
C PRO A 552 9.21 43.73 -11.10
N PHE A 553 10.14 43.31 -11.93
CA PHE A 553 11.09 42.25 -11.57
C PHE A 553 12.46 42.68 -12.16
N GLU A 554 13.11 43.54 -11.43
CA GLU A 554 14.54 43.72 -11.50
C GLU A 554 15.22 42.82 -10.48
N ASP A 555 16.29 42.24 -10.94
CA ASP A 555 17.29 41.39 -10.32
C ASP A 555 17.53 41.62 -8.83
N GLU A 556 17.26 40.65 -7.98
CA GLU A 556 17.99 40.49 -6.73
C GLU A 556 18.85 39.21 -6.81
N HIS A 557 20.14 39.42 -6.61
CA HIS A 557 21.19 38.45 -6.45
C HIS A 557 20.74 37.30 -5.52
N VAL A 558 20.62 36.12 -6.09
CA VAL A 558 20.51 34.88 -5.32
C VAL A 558 21.90 34.50 -4.88
N ASP A 559 22.21 34.80 -3.63
CA ASP A 559 23.35 34.22 -2.93
C ASP A 559 23.19 32.70 -2.91
N THR A 560 24.18 32.05 -3.47
CA THR A 560 24.34 30.60 -3.43
C THR A 560 24.37 30.12 -1.98
N TRP A 561 23.23 29.62 -1.50
CA TRP A 561 23.17 28.86 -0.27
C TRP A 561 23.86 27.52 -0.47
N ASN A 562 24.99 27.40 0.17
CA ASN A 562 25.74 26.14 0.33
C ASN A 562 24.84 25.08 0.99
N THR A 563 24.25 24.21 0.21
CA THR A 563 23.47 23.06 0.66
C THR A 563 24.42 21.94 1.11
N HIS A 564 25.09 22.12 2.25
CA HIS A 564 25.80 21.09 2.95
C HIS A 564 25.35 21.02 4.41
N SER A 565 24.11 20.61 4.62
CA SER A 565 23.62 19.91 5.82
C SER A 565 22.20 19.39 5.61
N VAL A 566 21.99 18.57 4.60
CA VAL A 566 20.83 17.71 4.55
C VAL A 566 21.03 16.65 5.63
N LEU A 567 20.13 16.61 6.60
CA LEU A 567 20.06 15.59 7.62
C LEU A 567 20.11 14.22 6.92
N LYS A 568 21.14 13.43 7.21
CA LYS A 568 21.26 12.07 6.72
C LYS A 568 20.08 11.26 7.28
N PRO A 569 19.45 10.39 6.49
CA PRO A 569 18.51 9.43 7.02
C PRO A 569 19.12 8.67 8.18
N VAL A 570 18.32 8.45 9.21
CA VAL A 570 18.74 7.70 10.41
C VAL A 570 19.02 6.26 9.97
N GLN A 571 20.28 5.90 9.91
CA GLN A 571 20.67 4.50 9.78
C GLN A 571 20.51 3.85 11.15
N ALA A 572 19.79 2.73 11.22
CA ALA A 572 19.78 1.87 12.38
C ALA A 572 21.22 1.54 12.76
N ARG A 573 21.67 1.97 13.94
CA ARG A 573 22.97 1.59 14.48
C ARG A 573 22.85 0.17 15.01
N GLU A 574 23.65 -0.71 14.47
CA GLU A 574 24.01 -1.97 15.13
C GLU A 574 24.61 -1.63 16.49
N HIS A 575 23.92 -1.98 17.55
CA HIS A 575 24.52 -2.06 18.87
C HIS A 575 25.20 -3.42 19.00
N VAL A 576 26.52 -3.38 19.09
CA VAL A 576 27.35 -4.51 19.54
C VAL A 576 27.19 -4.69 21.04
#